data_2032dc912b9f8c9d27a7d4745eaed15d
#
_entry.id   2032dc912b9f8c9d27a7d4745eaed15d
#
_cell.length_a   1.000
_cell.length_b   1.000
_cell.length_c   1.000
_cell.angle_alpha   90.00
_cell.angle_beta   90.00
_cell.angle_gamma   90.00
#
_symmetry.space_group_name_H-M   'P 1'
#
loop_
_entity.id
_entity.type
_entity.pdbx_description
1 polymer ?
#
loop_
_entity_poly.entity_id
_entity_poly.type
_entity_poly.pdbx_seq_one_letter_code
_entity_poly.pdbx_strand_id
1 'polypeptide(L)'
;MPALSPRKKILEDLLAEKRLSGALSVFGAPLEPEGRVTGFSVWNLILGQGFRKGSVGEIVGNASSGRTSLALAIAAQASREDLVAWIDPLDRFSPQAAFSAGVEFQNFVWLRGTPTKERALADAIGAAHALAAASLFDIVVLDFADLPERLLKALPTAWNVRLLRAFESTETACVVLSRSHWGGSPRGLSIRLRAEKRLFAQT
;
A
#
# COMPACT_ATOMS: atom_id res chain seq x y z
N MET A 1 23.39 -9.53 -15.35
CA MET A 1 22.46 -8.73 -14.52
C MET A 1 21.25 -8.39 -15.38
N PRO A 2 20.01 -8.70 -14.98
CA PRO A 2 18.85 -8.27 -15.75
C PRO A 2 18.80 -6.75 -15.79
N ALA A 3 18.49 -6.18 -16.96
CA ALA A 3 18.36 -4.74 -17.15
C ALA A 3 17.19 -4.22 -16.25
N LEU A 4 17.45 -3.16 -15.48
CA LEU A 4 16.43 -2.46 -14.71
C LEU A 4 15.28 -2.04 -15.63
N SER A 5 14.04 -2.23 -15.19
CA SER A 5 12.91 -1.73 -15.96
C SER A 5 13.03 -0.21 -16.12
N PRO A 6 12.59 0.37 -17.25
CA PRO A 6 12.71 1.82 -17.48
C PRO A 6 12.12 2.66 -16.36
N ARG A 7 11.02 2.22 -15.74
CA ARG A 7 10.36 2.87 -14.60
C ARG A 7 11.23 2.89 -13.35
N LYS A 8 11.98 1.80 -13.11
CA LYS A 8 12.88 1.71 -11.95
C LYS A 8 14.06 2.66 -12.07
N LYS A 9 14.62 2.81 -13.27
CA LYS A 9 15.69 3.80 -13.53
C LYS A 9 15.21 5.23 -13.30
N ILE A 10 14.01 5.58 -13.78
CA ILE A 10 13.41 6.92 -13.54
C ILE A 10 13.21 7.14 -12.04
N LEU A 11 12.77 6.13 -11.28
CA LEU A 11 12.62 6.23 -9.84
C LEU A 11 13.95 6.50 -9.14
N GLU A 12 15.01 5.76 -9.49
CA GLU A 12 16.35 5.96 -8.93
C GLU A 12 16.88 7.37 -9.21
N ASP A 13 16.68 7.88 -10.43
CA ASP A 13 17.06 9.23 -10.83
C ASP A 13 16.30 10.31 -10.04
N LEU A 14 14.98 10.16 -9.86
CA LEU A 14 14.14 11.07 -9.06
C LEU A 14 14.50 11.08 -7.58
N LEU A 15 14.87 9.94 -7.02
CA LEU A 15 15.28 9.83 -5.62
C LEU A 15 16.66 10.47 -5.39
N ALA A 16 17.57 10.31 -6.35
CA ALA A 16 18.87 10.97 -6.32
C ALA A 16 18.71 12.49 -6.40
N GLU A 17 17.85 12.99 -7.29
CA GLU A 17 17.58 14.43 -7.47
C GLU A 17 16.97 15.07 -6.20
N LYS A 18 16.05 14.37 -5.53
CA LYS A 18 15.37 14.89 -4.32
C LYS A 18 16.10 14.60 -3.02
N ARG A 19 17.31 14.05 -3.04
CA ARG A 19 18.10 13.65 -1.84
C ARG A 19 17.35 12.72 -0.88
N LEU A 20 16.43 11.91 -1.41
CA LEU A 20 15.63 10.95 -0.65
C LEU A 20 16.25 9.55 -0.60
N SER A 21 17.48 9.40 -1.06
CA SER A 21 18.22 8.13 -1.14
C SER A 21 18.36 7.40 0.21
N GLY A 22 18.24 8.12 1.34
CA GLY A 22 18.24 7.52 2.68
C GLY A 22 16.89 6.95 3.13
N ALA A 23 15.80 7.22 2.40
CA ALA A 23 14.45 6.74 2.74
C ALA A 23 14.10 5.39 2.08
N LEU A 24 14.97 4.88 1.20
CA LEU A 24 14.77 3.64 0.48
C LEU A 24 15.56 2.50 1.14
N SER A 25 14.84 1.55 1.70
CA SER A 25 15.40 0.23 2.01
C SER A 25 15.16 -0.67 0.79
N VAL A 26 16.17 -0.81 -0.08
CA VAL A 26 16.16 -1.81 -1.14
C VAL A 26 16.63 -3.12 -0.50
N PHE A 27 15.74 -4.08 -0.40
CA PHE A 27 16.10 -5.43 0.05
C PHE A 27 16.84 -6.14 -1.07
N GLY A 28 18.11 -6.45 -0.84
CA GLY A 28 18.92 -7.26 -1.73
C GLY A 28 18.72 -8.75 -1.47
N ALA A 29 18.77 -9.51 -2.57
CA ALA A 29 18.74 -10.95 -2.73
C ALA A 29 17.44 -11.69 -2.38
N PRO A 30 16.93 -12.53 -3.30
CA PRO A 30 15.73 -13.33 -3.07
C PRO A 30 16.04 -14.48 -2.12
N LEU A 31 15.27 -14.54 -1.01
CA LEU A 31 15.11 -15.79 -0.28
C LEU A 31 14.13 -16.66 -1.09
N GLU A 32 14.50 -17.87 -1.40
CA GLU A 32 13.62 -18.81 -2.10
C GLU A 32 12.41 -19.15 -1.21
N PRO A 33 11.16 -18.98 -1.68
CA PRO A 33 9.99 -19.27 -0.87
C PRO A 33 9.66 -20.76 -0.88
N GLU A 34 9.70 -21.40 0.25
CA GLU A 34 9.02 -22.69 0.45
C GLU A 34 7.50 -22.44 0.58
N GLY A 35 6.75 -22.80 -0.46
CA GLY A 35 5.28 -22.87 -0.42
C GLY A 35 4.54 -21.60 -0.84
N ARG A 36 4.34 -21.40 -2.14
CA ARG A 36 3.40 -20.40 -2.68
C ARG A 36 1.96 -20.82 -2.42
N VAL A 37 1.25 -20.06 -1.58
CA VAL A 37 -0.22 -20.17 -1.47
C VAL A 37 -0.84 -19.34 -2.60
N THR A 38 -1.21 -20.00 -3.68
CA THR A 38 -1.89 -19.42 -4.83
C THR A 38 -3.39 -19.25 -4.55
N GLY A 39 -3.76 -18.30 -3.68
CA GLY A 39 -5.18 -18.03 -3.34
C GLY A 39 -5.82 -16.86 -4.08
N PHE A 40 -5.16 -16.28 -5.06
CA PHE A 40 -5.52 -14.98 -5.64
C PHE A 40 -6.66 -15.00 -6.66
N SER A 41 -6.94 -16.13 -7.30
CA SER A 41 -8.01 -16.24 -8.31
C SER A 41 -9.41 -15.94 -7.75
N VAL A 42 -9.63 -16.23 -6.47
CA VAL A 42 -10.92 -16.00 -5.79
C VAL A 42 -11.14 -14.51 -5.55
N TRP A 43 -10.09 -13.75 -5.21
CA TRP A 43 -10.19 -12.31 -4.97
C TRP A 43 -10.45 -11.52 -6.26
N ASN A 44 -9.82 -11.90 -7.36
CA ASN A 44 -10.12 -11.31 -8.68
C ASN A 44 -11.56 -11.56 -9.09
N LEU A 45 -12.12 -12.69 -8.74
CA LEU A 45 -13.52 -13.02 -9.00
C LEU A 45 -14.49 -12.19 -8.12
N ILE A 46 -14.14 -11.94 -6.86
CA ILE A 46 -14.96 -11.20 -5.89
C ILE A 46 -14.85 -9.69 -6.11
N LEU A 47 -13.64 -9.18 -6.38
CA LEU A 47 -13.36 -7.76 -6.50
C LEU A 47 -13.57 -7.22 -7.94
N GLY A 48 -13.85 -8.09 -8.90
CA GLY A 48 -14.02 -7.70 -10.29
C GLY A 48 -12.77 -7.02 -10.87
N GLN A 49 -12.88 -5.72 -11.18
CA GLN A 49 -11.76 -4.94 -11.71
C GLN A 49 -10.74 -4.48 -10.66
N GLY A 50 -10.90 -4.85 -9.38
CA GLY A 50 -10.02 -4.45 -8.30
C GLY A 50 -10.04 -2.94 -8.00
N PHE A 51 -8.92 -2.43 -7.50
CA PHE A 51 -8.75 -1.00 -7.26
C PHE A 51 -8.46 -0.28 -8.58
N ARG A 52 -9.32 0.68 -8.92
CA ARG A 52 -9.22 1.39 -10.20
C ARG A 52 -8.07 2.39 -10.18
N LYS A 53 -7.32 2.44 -11.27
CA LYS A 53 -6.36 3.51 -11.51
C LYS A 53 -7.04 4.88 -11.50
N GLY A 54 -6.36 5.89 -11.03
CA GLY A 54 -6.93 7.23 -10.86
C GLY A 54 -7.95 7.32 -9.73
N SER A 55 -7.94 6.38 -8.77
CA SER A 55 -8.87 6.43 -7.64
C SER A 55 -8.19 6.09 -6.31
N VAL A 56 -8.84 6.52 -5.23
CA VAL A 56 -8.47 6.15 -3.87
C VAL A 56 -9.52 5.19 -3.32
N GLY A 57 -9.13 3.95 -3.10
CA GLY A 57 -9.95 2.96 -2.43
C GLY A 57 -9.49 2.72 -1.00
N GLU A 58 -10.21 1.87 -0.27
CA GLU A 58 -9.88 1.58 1.12
C GLU A 58 -10.16 0.14 1.51
N ILE A 59 -9.35 -0.38 2.42
CA ILE A 59 -9.57 -1.64 3.11
C ILE A 59 -9.73 -1.34 4.60
N VAL A 60 -10.93 -1.52 5.10
CA VAL A 60 -11.33 -1.16 6.46
C VAL A 60 -11.54 -2.40 7.31
N GLY A 61 -11.04 -2.38 8.54
CA GLY A 61 -11.26 -3.48 9.47
C GLY A 61 -10.50 -3.30 10.79
N ASN A 62 -10.94 -3.99 11.81
CA ASN A 62 -10.26 -4.00 13.10
C ASN A 62 -8.93 -4.77 13.05
N ALA A 63 -8.16 -4.72 14.11
CA ALA A 63 -6.98 -5.57 14.25
C ALA A 63 -7.38 -7.05 14.01
N SER A 64 -6.50 -7.79 13.37
CA SER A 64 -6.69 -9.21 13.02
C SER A 64 -7.87 -9.49 12.05
N SER A 65 -8.42 -8.48 11.37
CA SER A 65 -9.46 -8.69 10.36
C SER A 65 -8.95 -9.23 9.03
N GLY A 66 -7.63 -9.29 8.82
CA GLY A 66 -7.01 -9.69 7.57
C GLY A 66 -6.74 -8.54 6.58
N ARG A 67 -7.00 -7.26 6.96
CA ARG A 67 -6.81 -6.11 6.06
C ARG A 67 -5.38 -6.00 5.50
N THR A 68 -4.36 -6.16 6.37
CA THR A 68 -2.95 -6.11 5.94
C THR A 68 -2.62 -7.31 5.06
N SER A 69 -3.12 -8.50 5.38
CA SER A 69 -2.93 -9.70 4.55
C SER A 69 -3.55 -9.53 3.16
N LEU A 70 -4.75 -8.93 3.08
CA LEU A 70 -5.38 -8.63 1.78
C LEU A 70 -4.56 -7.60 1.00
N ALA A 71 -4.09 -6.54 1.65
CA ALA A 71 -3.28 -5.51 0.99
C ALA A 71 -1.93 -6.08 0.51
N LEU A 72 -1.28 -6.93 1.31
CA LEU A 72 -0.05 -7.62 0.91
C LEU A 72 -0.29 -8.54 -0.29
N ALA A 73 -1.42 -9.24 -0.32
CA ALA A 73 -1.77 -10.09 -1.44
C ALA A 73 -2.00 -9.28 -2.73
N ILE A 74 -2.61 -8.09 -2.64
CA ILE A 74 -2.76 -7.16 -3.76
C ILE A 74 -1.40 -6.63 -4.21
N ALA A 75 -0.55 -6.23 -3.26
CA ALA A 75 0.81 -5.78 -3.55
C ALA A 75 1.66 -6.87 -4.19
N ALA A 76 1.52 -8.11 -3.76
CA ALA A 76 2.20 -9.27 -4.34
C ALA A 76 1.79 -9.51 -5.80
N GLN A 77 0.52 -9.33 -6.12
CA GLN A 77 0.05 -9.47 -7.50
C GLN A 77 0.59 -8.35 -8.38
N ALA A 78 0.48 -7.09 -7.93
CA ALA A 78 0.91 -5.92 -8.69
C ALA A 78 2.44 -5.90 -8.87
N SER A 79 3.21 -6.29 -7.85
CA SER A 79 4.68 -6.27 -7.90
C SER A 79 5.31 -7.28 -8.87
N ARG A 80 4.54 -8.19 -9.46
CA ARG A 80 5.05 -9.12 -10.48
C ARG A 80 5.47 -8.41 -11.77
N GLU A 81 4.75 -7.36 -12.13
CA GLU A 81 4.92 -6.67 -13.41
C GLU A 81 5.21 -5.18 -13.24
N ASP A 82 4.66 -4.57 -12.19
CA ASP A 82 4.66 -3.13 -11.99
C ASP A 82 5.25 -2.72 -10.63
N LEU A 83 5.56 -1.41 -10.50
CA LEU A 83 6.05 -0.85 -9.25
C LEU A 83 4.91 -0.67 -8.25
N VAL A 84 5.17 -1.08 -7.01
CA VAL A 84 4.28 -0.91 -5.86
C VAL A 84 4.98 -0.06 -4.81
N ALA A 85 4.27 0.91 -4.23
CA ALA A 85 4.76 1.67 -3.08
C ALA A 85 3.92 1.35 -1.84
N TRP A 86 4.58 1.19 -0.70
CA TRP A 86 3.97 1.03 0.61
C TRP A 86 4.45 2.12 1.54
N ILE A 87 3.54 3.01 1.93
CA ILE A 87 3.82 4.11 2.86
C ILE A 87 3.40 3.67 4.25
N ASP A 88 4.39 3.54 5.12
CA ASP A 88 4.25 3.03 6.49
C ASP A 88 4.65 4.12 7.49
N PRO A 89 3.73 4.99 7.89
CA PRO A 89 4.04 6.13 8.76
C PRO A 89 4.48 5.74 10.16
N LEU A 90 4.19 4.52 10.61
CA LEU A 90 4.51 4.05 11.96
C LEU A 90 5.63 3.00 12.01
N ASP A 91 6.23 2.68 10.86
CA ASP A 91 7.27 1.66 10.75
C ASP A 91 6.82 0.28 11.28
N ARG A 92 5.64 -0.16 10.83
CA ARG A 92 4.98 -1.42 11.24
C ARG A 92 4.95 -2.49 10.16
N PHE A 93 5.39 -2.16 8.97
CA PHE A 93 5.45 -3.10 7.87
C PHE A 93 6.37 -4.28 8.22
N SER A 94 5.92 -5.48 7.89
CA SER A 94 6.70 -6.71 8.07
C SER A 94 7.21 -7.22 6.72
N PRO A 95 8.51 -7.07 6.42
CA PRO A 95 9.11 -7.63 5.21
C PRO A 95 8.92 -9.14 5.10
N GLN A 96 8.98 -9.85 6.23
CA GLN A 96 8.77 -11.29 6.26
C GLN A 96 7.34 -11.66 5.86
N ALA A 97 6.33 -10.94 6.34
CA ALA A 97 4.94 -11.16 5.95
C ALA A 97 4.72 -10.85 4.46
N ALA A 98 5.35 -9.78 3.95
CA ALA A 98 5.29 -9.41 2.54
C ALA A 98 5.96 -10.48 1.65
N PHE A 99 7.10 -10.99 2.06
CA PHE A 99 7.77 -12.10 1.39
C PHE A 99 6.89 -13.36 1.34
N SER A 100 6.30 -13.73 2.49
CA SER A 100 5.39 -14.88 2.58
C SER A 100 4.13 -14.71 1.74
N ALA A 101 3.69 -13.46 1.52
CA ALA A 101 2.57 -13.15 0.62
C ALA A 101 2.97 -13.19 -0.87
N GLY A 102 4.26 -13.29 -1.19
CA GLY A 102 4.78 -13.34 -2.56
C GLY A 102 5.06 -11.98 -3.18
N VAL A 103 5.32 -10.95 -2.37
CA VAL A 103 5.72 -9.62 -2.87
C VAL A 103 7.10 -9.71 -3.53
N GLU A 104 7.19 -9.22 -4.77
CA GLU A 104 8.45 -9.12 -5.51
C GLU A 104 9.17 -7.81 -5.13
N PHE A 105 10.15 -7.90 -4.22
CA PHE A 105 10.83 -6.74 -3.65
C PHE A 105 11.61 -5.90 -4.65
N GLN A 106 12.00 -6.46 -5.78
CA GLN A 106 12.63 -5.72 -6.86
C GLN A 106 11.72 -4.64 -7.48
N ASN A 107 10.39 -4.79 -7.34
CA ASN A 107 9.37 -3.87 -7.81
C ASN A 107 8.61 -3.22 -6.65
N PHE A 108 9.15 -3.27 -5.44
CA PHE A 108 8.48 -2.80 -4.25
C PHE A 108 9.29 -1.71 -3.54
N VAL A 109 8.64 -0.59 -3.25
CA VAL A 109 9.22 0.55 -2.53
C VAL A 109 8.53 0.69 -1.18
N TRP A 110 9.29 0.57 -0.10
CA TRP A 110 8.79 0.79 1.24
C TRP A 110 9.27 2.16 1.75
N LEU A 111 8.33 3.08 1.97
CA LEU A 111 8.58 4.37 2.59
C LEU A 111 8.27 4.29 4.07
N ARG A 112 9.31 4.36 4.87
CA ARG A 112 9.23 4.29 6.32
C ARG A 112 9.01 5.68 6.90
N GLY A 113 8.04 5.81 7.80
CA GLY A 113 7.82 7.02 8.56
C GLY A 113 8.82 7.21 9.68
N THR A 114 8.94 8.46 10.15
CA THR A 114 9.65 8.74 11.40
C THR A 114 8.68 8.61 12.58
N PRO A 115 9.14 8.09 13.74
CA PRO A 115 8.24 7.74 14.86
C PRO A 115 7.55 8.91 15.56
N THR A 116 7.79 10.15 15.18
CA THR A 116 7.09 11.32 15.75
C THR A 116 5.66 11.38 15.18
N LYS A 117 4.72 10.84 15.92
CA LYS A 117 3.31 10.62 15.54
C LYS A 117 2.58 11.83 14.96
N GLU A 118 2.99 13.05 15.29
CA GLU A 118 2.30 14.28 14.87
C GLU A 118 2.57 14.65 13.41
N ARG A 119 3.76 14.35 12.90
CA ARG A 119 4.13 14.59 11.49
C ARG A 119 3.94 13.38 10.59
N ALA A 120 3.93 12.18 11.15
CA ALA A 120 3.89 10.93 10.39
C ALA A 120 2.73 10.88 9.37
N LEU A 121 1.57 11.41 9.74
CA LEU A 121 0.41 11.43 8.87
C LEU A 121 0.54 12.48 7.75
N ALA A 122 1.04 13.68 8.08
CA ALA A 122 1.30 14.73 7.11
C ALA A 122 2.36 14.30 6.09
N ASP A 123 3.43 13.69 6.57
CA ASP A 123 4.53 13.19 5.76
C ASP A 123 4.07 12.05 4.84
N ALA A 124 3.23 11.13 5.36
CA ALA A 124 2.65 10.04 4.58
C ALA A 124 1.75 10.55 3.43
N ILE A 125 0.91 11.53 3.70
CA ILE A 125 0.07 12.15 2.67
C ILE A 125 0.92 12.94 1.68
N GLY A 126 1.95 13.66 2.14
CA GLY A 126 2.92 14.33 1.28
C GLY A 126 3.67 13.36 0.37
N ALA A 127 4.09 12.22 0.91
CA ALA A 127 4.71 11.15 0.13
C ALA A 127 3.75 10.58 -0.92
N ALA A 128 2.49 10.32 -0.54
CA ALA A 128 1.47 9.84 -1.49
C ALA A 128 1.25 10.81 -2.64
N HIS A 129 1.22 12.13 -2.37
CA HIS A 129 1.14 13.16 -3.40
C HIS A 129 2.34 13.11 -4.36
N ALA A 130 3.55 12.98 -3.81
CA ALA A 130 4.77 12.92 -4.62
C ALA A 130 4.79 11.67 -5.52
N LEU A 131 4.35 10.52 -4.99
CA LEU A 131 4.25 9.27 -5.75
C LEU A 131 3.16 9.33 -6.82
N ALA A 132 2.01 9.94 -6.51
CA ALA A 132 0.96 10.17 -7.49
C ALA A 132 1.45 11.04 -8.66
N ALA A 133 2.13 12.16 -8.35
CA ALA A 133 2.70 13.06 -9.35
C ALA A 133 3.77 12.38 -10.22
N ALA A 134 4.51 11.42 -9.68
CA ALA A 134 5.50 10.66 -10.43
C ALA A 134 4.88 9.70 -11.47
N SER A 135 3.63 9.25 -11.27
CA SER A 135 2.88 8.33 -12.14
C SER A 135 3.65 7.07 -12.55
N LEU A 136 4.52 6.57 -11.67
CA LEU A 136 5.38 5.41 -11.93
C LEU A 136 4.82 4.11 -11.34
N PHE A 137 3.95 4.24 -10.36
CA PHE A 137 3.46 3.11 -9.56
C PHE A 137 2.11 2.62 -10.09
N ASP A 138 1.90 1.32 -10.06
CA ASP A 138 0.58 0.74 -10.29
C ASP A 138 -0.31 0.93 -9.07
N ILE A 139 0.24 0.68 -7.88
CA ILE A 139 -0.46 0.82 -6.61
C ILE A 139 0.41 1.56 -5.59
N VAL A 140 -0.21 2.48 -4.87
CA VAL A 140 0.34 3.11 -3.66
C VAL A 140 -0.53 2.70 -2.47
N VAL A 141 0.04 2.00 -1.50
CA VAL A 141 -0.63 1.64 -0.25
C VAL A 141 -0.28 2.65 0.83
N LEU A 142 -1.31 3.23 1.48
CA LEU A 142 -1.21 4.08 2.66
C LEU A 142 -1.59 3.26 3.88
N ASP A 143 -0.64 2.84 4.69
CA ASP A 143 -0.91 2.01 5.87
C ASP A 143 -1.23 2.86 7.11
N PHE A 144 -2.50 3.20 7.24
CA PHE A 144 -3.05 3.88 8.42
C PHE A 144 -3.68 2.91 9.42
N ALA A 145 -3.44 1.61 9.25
CA ALA A 145 -4.06 0.55 10.04
C ALA A 145 -3.87 0.70 11.55
N ASP A 146 -2.70 1.13 11.98
CA ASP A 146 -2.35 1.27 13.39
C ASP A 146 -2.30 2.72 13.88
N LEU A 147 -2.65 3.66 13.00
CA LEU A 147 -2.82 5.04 13.44
C LEU A 147 -4.00 5.18 14.42
N PRO A 148 -3.83 5.93 15.50
CA PRO A 148 -4.93 6.25 16.39
C PRO A 148 -6.08 6.93 15.64
N GLU A 149 -7.30 6.43 15.81
CA GLU A 149 -8.50 6.92 15.10
C GLU A 149 -8.73 8.43 15.32
N ARG A 150 -8.35 8.94 16.50
CA ARG A 150 -8.39 10.38 16.81
C ARG A 150 -7.55 11.22 15.85
N LEU A 151 -6.38 10.70 15.38
CA LEU A 151 -5.52 11.40 14.44
C LEU A 151 -6.13 11.40 13.03
N LEU A 152 -6.74 10.30 12.62
CA LEU A 152 -7.44 10.21 11.34
C LEU A 152 -8.67 11.13 11.32
N LYS A 153 -9.44 11.19 12.40
CA LYS A 153 -10.61 12.08 12.53
C LYS A 153 -10.24 13.57 12.66
N ALA A 154 -9.07 13.87 13.19
CA ALA A 154 -8.56 15.24 13.30
C ALA A 154 -8.02 15.79 11.98
N LEU A 155 -7.89 14.97 10.95
CA LEU A 155 -7.46 15.44 9.63
C LEU A 155 -8.48 16.42 9.05
N PRO A 156 -8.03 17.61 8.60
CA PRO A 156 -8.90 18.49 7.85
C PRO A 156 -9.45 17.78 6.60
N THR A 157 -10.73 17.92 6.32
CA THR A 157 -11.39 17.35 5.14
C THR A 157 -10.66 17.72 3.84
N ALA A 158 -10.01 18.89 3.83
CA ALA A 158 -9.20 19.35 2.69
C ALA A 158 -8.06 18.37 2.33
N TRP A 159 -7.51 17.62 3.29
CA TRP A 159 -6.45 16.66 3.04
C TRP A 159 -6.95 15.42 2.29
N ASN A 160 -8.15 14.97 2.64
CA ASN A 160 -8.81 13.90 1.92
C ASN A 160 -9.07 14.31 0.46
N VAL A 161 -9.68 15.48 0.26
CA VAL A 161 -9.96 16.04 -1.07
C VAL A 161 -8.67 16.20 -1.88
N ARG A 162 -7.59 16.67 -1.25
CA ARG A 162 -6.29 16.80 -1.92
C ARG A 162 -5.74 15.46 -2.36
N LEU A 163 -5.79 14.43 -1.49
CA LEU A 163 -5.34 13.10 -1.84
C LEU A 163 -6.17 12.52 -3.01
N LEU A 164 -7.49 12.62 -2.96
CA LEU A 164 -8.37 12.19 -4.04
C LEU A 164 -7.98 12.82 -5.37
N ARG A 165 -7.81 14.15 -5.39
CA ARG A 165 -7.42 14.90 -6.59
C ARG A 165 -6.03 14.53 -7.11
N ALA A 166 -5.09 14.21 -6.21
CA ALA A 166 -3.74 13.84 -6.59
C ALA A 166 -3.70 12.56 -7.43
N PHE A 167 -4.61 11.63 -7.17
CA PHE A 167 -4.69 10.37 -7.90
C PHE A 167 -5.63 10.42 -9.11
N GLU A 168 -6.59 11.35 -9.15
CA GLU A 168 -7.70 11.38 -10.11
C GLU A 168 -7.26 11.40 -11.59
N SER A 169 -6.09 11.94 -11.88
CA SER A 169 -5.53 12.04 -13.24
C SER A 169 -4.33 11.14 -13.46
N THR A 170 -4.14 10.10 -12.63
CA THR A 170 -2.98 9.23 -12.70
C THR A 170 -3.34 7.81 -13.12
N GLU A 171 -2.34 7.08 -13.60
CA GLU A 171 -2.41 5.63 -13.85
C GLU A 171 -2.10 4.80 -12.59
N THR A 172 -2.18 5.42 -11.41
CA THR A 172 -1.86 4.81 -10.11
C THR A 172 -3.15 4.63 -9.30
N ALA A 173 -3.34 3.45 -8.71
CA ALA A 173 -4.38 3.23 -7.71
C ALA A 173 -3.83 3.55 -6.31
N CYS A 174 -4.61 4.22 -5.47
CA CYS A 174 -4.26 4.40 -4.05
C CYS A 174 -5.16 3.52 -3.18
N VAL A 175 -4.57 2.82 -2.22
CA VAL A 175 -5.28 1.94 -1.28
C VAL A 175 -4.97 2.36 0.15
N VAL A 176 -5.98 2.82 0.87
CA VAL A 176 -5.84 3.22 2.27
C VAL A 176 -6.24 2.07 3.18
N LEU A 177 -5.36 1.68 4.09
CA LEU A 177 -5.67 0.73 5.16
C LEU A 177 -6.05 1.49 6.41
N SER A 178 -7.21 1.20 7.00
CA SER A 178 -7.67 1.90 8.21
C SER A 178 -8.54 1.02 9.10
N ARG A 179 -8.80 1.45 10.33
CA ARG A 179 -9.75 0.78 11.24
C ARG A 179 -11.19 1.16 10.94
N SER A 180 -11.42 2.40 10.53
CA SER A 180 -12.73 2.95 10.21
C SER A 180 -12.70 3.60 8.84
N HIS A 181 -13.87 3.79 8.27
CA HIS A 181 -14.03 4.45 6.98
C HIS A 181 -13.34 5.82 6.97
N TRP A 182 -12.48 6.03 5.98
CA TRP A 182 -11.69 7.25 5.85
C TRP A 182 -12.26 8.20 4.80
N GLY A 183 -13.03 7.69 3.85
CA GLY A 183 -13.67 8.45 2.78
C GLY A 183 -12.92 8.35 1.46
N GLY A 184 -12.91 7.17 0.85
CA GLY A 184 -12.38 6.95 -0.48
C GLY A 184 -13.10 7.76 -1.57
N SER A 185 -12.58 7.71 -2.80
CA SER A 185 -13.18 8.43 -3.91
C SER A 185 -14.56 7.82 -4.27
N PRO A 186 -15.48 8.61 -4.85
CA PRO A 186 -16.77 8.11 -5.30
C PRO A 186 -16.68 6.93 -6.29
N ARG A 187 -15.57 6.81 -6.97
CA ARG A 187 -15.25 5.70 -7.88
C ARG A 187 -14.31 4.66 -7.27
N GLY A 188 -13.89 4.87 -6.02
CA GLY A 188 -12.99 3.97 -5.30
C GLY A 188 -13.72 2.78 -4.71
N LEU A 189 -13.02 1.67 -4.63
CA LEU A 189 -13.52 0.45 -3.98
C LEU A 189 -13.32 0.56 -2.47
N SER A 190 -14.37 0.33 -1.70
CA SER A 190 -14.31 0.23 -0.24
C SER A 190 -14.60 -1.21 0.19
N ILE A 191 -13.64 -1.84 0.84
CA ILE A 191 -13.73 -3.21 1.34
C ILE A 191 -13.74 -3.17 2.87
N ARG A 192 -14.81 -3.69 3.47
CA ARG A 192 -14.87 -3.85 4.92
C ARG A 192 -14.66 -5.31 5.31
N LEU A 193 -13.61 -5.56 6.09
CA LEU A 193 -13.29 -6.86 6.64
C LEU A 193 -13.72 -6.96 8.11
N ARG A 194 -14.34 -8.08 8.46
CA ARG A 194 -14.69 -8.43 9.84
C ARG A 194 -14.08 -9.77 10.18
N ALA A 195 -13.43 -9.86 11.33
CA ALA A 195 -13.01 -11.15 11.86
C ALA A 195 -14.24 -11.88 12.40
N GLU A 196 -14.54 -13.05 11.86
CA GLU A 196 -15.51 -13.98 12.44
C GLU A 196 -14.79 -14.94 13.39
N LYS A 197 -15.49 -15.36 14.46
CA LYS A 197 -14.96 -16.42 15.34
C LYS A 197 -14.79 -17.68 14.48
N ARG A 198 -13.56 -18.14 14.33
CA ARG A 198 -13.33 -19.48 13.76
C ARG A 198 -13.89 -20.51 14.73
N LEU A 199 -14.94 -21.19 14.33
CA LEU A 199 -15.33 -22.45 14.96
C LEU A 199 -14.32 -23.49 14.46
N PHE A 200 -13.29 -23.77 15.26
CA PHE A 200 -12.49 -24.95 15.02
C PHE A 200 -13.38 -26.15 15.30
N ALA A 201 -13.76 -26.88 14.26
CA ALA A 201 -14.30 -28.21 14.48
C ALA A 201 -13.20 -29.04 15.16
N GLN A 202 -13.42 -29.42 16.41
CA GLN A 202 -12.60 -30.44 17.05
C GLN A 202 -12.92 -31.75 16.33
N THR A 203 -11.96 -32.24 15.56
CA THR A 203 -11.92 -33.65 15.11
C THR A 203 -11.31 -34.50 16.19
#